data_91c6a09c7eda68a818a1e2625a35ac2e
#
_entry.id   91c6a09c7eda68a818a1e2625a35ac2e
#
_cell.length_a   1.000
_cell.length_b   1.000
_cell.length_c   1.000
_cell.angle_alpha   90.00
_cell.angle_beta   90.00
_cell.angle_gamma   90.00
#
_symmetry.space_group_name_H-M   'P 1'
#
loop_
_entity.id
_entity.type
_entity.pdbx_description
1 polymer ?
#
loop_
_entity_poly.entity_id
_entity_poly.type
_entity_poly.pdbx_seq_one_letter_code
_entity_poly.pdbx_strand_id
1 'polypeptide(L)'
;MGKQMARSFIIVFFAAFSAVVAAQIGPTSPRAATGPKCALAGTFRINVQDSDKLYSVVKDATSTVPFGEQPRFFMDLSTRLTPPDLVAIECNGRQVSVASSRAAKLTYVADGRTRRERGASGNFVNSRIEMRNSALTFSSIGNVDDNVKVTFEAVDGGDRLRVSRSIYAAQLPEPIIIRTVYDKIADSVDWNDFTENVIARRNRTPPPANQPVRELDRDNENTRGSNNSASDLRTALDEWIDATNRRDIGAQMRFYMPVLRAYYLTRNTPQRAVRAEKDRVFSGVRSVDIRAADPEIVFQDGGRTAVMRFIKGYRIASRSGTKSGVVVQELRWQRAGDEWRIFSERDIRVIR
;
A
#
# COMPACT_ATOMS: atom_id res chain seq x y z
N MET A 1 10.35 34.61 12.25
CA MET A 1 8.95 34.47 11.78
C MET A 1 8.86 33.12 11.09
N GLY A 2 8.45 32.09 11.83
CA GLY A 2 8.39 30.70 11.33
C GLY A 2 7.06 30.46 10.63
N LYS A 3 7.11 30.18 9.34
CA LYS A 3 5.96 29.62 8.62
C LYS A 3 5.72 28.19 9.08
N GLN A 4 4.63 27.97 9.80
CA GLN A 4 4.08 26.65 10.05
C GLN A 4 3.72 25.99 8.70
N MET A 5 4.51 24.99 8.30
CA MET A 5 4.14 24.13 7.17
C MET A 5 2.94 23.28 7.58
N ALA A 6 1.84 23.48 6.90
CA ALA A 6 0.63 22.71 7.03
C ALA A 6 0.91 21.21 6.79
N ARG A 7 0.56 20.39 7.79
CA ARG A 7 0.62 18.93 7.72
C ARG A 7 -0.52 18.45 6.84
N SER A 8 -0.24 18.15 5.57
CA SER A 8 -1.21 17.47 4.71
C SER A 8 -1.17 15.98 4.99
N PHE A 9 -2.13 15.51 5.76
CA PHE A 9 -2.47 14.10 5.86
C PHE A 9 -3.21 13.70 4.58
N ILE A 10 -2.53 13.00 3.69
CA ILE A 10 -3.17 12.44 2.51
C ILE A 10 -3.41 10.96 2.78
N ILE A 11 -4.61 10.68 3.23
CA ILE A 11 -5.17 9.33 3.27
C ILE A 11 -5.65 9.01 1.86
N VAL A 12 -4.94 8.03 1.28
CA VAL A 12 -5.38 7.03 0.30
C VAL A 12 -6.69 7.30 -0.48
N PHE A 13 -6.51 7.33 -1.69
CA PHE A 13 -7.20 7.36 -2.96
C PHE A 13 -8.66 6.87 -3.07
N PHE A 14 -9.43 6.71 -2.05
CA PHE A 14 -10.88 6.46 -2.12
C PHE A 14 -11.70 7.18 -1.04
N ALA A 15 -11.09 7.94 -0.16
CA ALA A 15 -11.80 8.50 0.99
C ALA A 15 -12.36 9.93 0.79
N ALA A 16 -12.36 10.49 -0.41
CA ALA A 16 -12.74 11.90 -0.62
C ALA A 16 -14.00 12.15 -1.44
N PHE A 17 -14.81 11.12 -1.71
CA PHE A 17 -16.09 11.32 -2.36
C PHE A 17 -17.25 10.94 -1.42
N SER A 18 -17.56 11.81 -0.47
CA SER A 18 -18.77 11.68 0.32
C SER A 18 -19.93 12.36 -0.45
N ALA A 19 -20.59 11.60 -1.32
CA ALA A 19 -21.87 12.01 -1.87
C ALA A 19 -22.99 11.40 -1.02
N VAL A 20 -23.51 12.17 -0.07
CA VAL A 20 -24.78 11.86 0.54
C VAL A 20 -25.89 12.26 -0.44
N VAL A 21 -26.43 11.29 -1.16
CA VAL A 21 -27.73 11.43 -1.81
C VAL A 21 -28.58 10.28 -1.33
N ALA A 22 -29.36 10.55 -0.29
CA ALA A 22 -30.48 9.71 0.08
C ALA A 22 -31.62 10.00 -0.90
N ALA A 23 -31.76 9.18 -1.93
CA ALA A 23 -33.00 9.08 -2.72
C ALA A 23 -33.61 7.72 -2.45
N GLN A 24 -34.68 7.72 -1.67
CA GLN A 24 -35.56 6.56 -1.54
C GLN A 24 -36.23 6.26 -2.88
N ILE A 25 -35.90 5.13 -3.48
CA ILE A 25 -36.64 4.56 -4.60
C ILE A 25 -37.08 3.17 -4.16
N GLY A 26 -38.41 2.98 -4.19
CA GLY A 26 -39.11 1.75 -3.82
C GLY A 26 -38.70 0.56 -4.70
N PRO A 27 -39.09 -0.68 -4.32
CA PRO A 27 -38.63 -1.91 -4.95
C PRO A 27 -39.28 -2.09 -6.31
N THR A 28 -38.52 -1.84 -7.38
CA THR A 28 -38.85 -2.31 -8.73
C THR A 28 -38.04 -3.56 -9.02
N SER A 29 -38.73 -4.64 -9.37
CA SER A 29 -38.14 -5.91 -9.80
C SER A 29 -37.09 -5.72 -10.91
N PRO A 30 -35.95 -6.44 -10.85
CA PRO A 30 -34.94 -6.29 -11.85
C PRO A 30 -35.34 -6.95 -13.16
N ARG A 31 -35.80 -6.16 -14.14
CA ARG A 31 -35.85 -6.57 -15.53
C ARG A 31 -34.40 -6.67 -16.04
N ALA A 32 -33.96 -7.88 -16.34
CA ALA A 32 -32.65 -8.12 -16.91
C ALA A 32 -32.46 -7.28 -18.19
N ALA A 33 -31.71 -6.21 -18.11
CA ALA A 33 -31.32 -5.41 -19.26
C ALA A 33 -30.16 -6.12 -19.97
N THR A 34 -30.46 -6.75 -21.12
CA THR A 34 -29.47 -7.22 -22.08
C THR A 34 -28.83 -6.04 -22.81
N GLY A 35 -28.07 -5.23 -22.10
CA GLY A 35 -27.17 -4.25 -22.66
C GLY A 35 -25.78 -4.86 -22.88
N PRO A 36 -24.92 -4.28 -23.74
CA PRO A 36 -23.57 -4.78 -23.93
C PRO A 36 -22.86 -4.88 -22.57
N LYS A 37 -22.28 -6.07 -22.29
CA LYS A 37 -21.55 -6.29 -21.04
C LYS A 37 -20.45 -5.24 -20.88
N CYS A 38 -20.42 -4.57 -19.74
CA CYS A 38 -19.36 -3.63 -19.41
C CYS A 38 -18.02 -4.38 -19.35
N ALA A 39 -17.11 -4.08 -20.26
CA ALA A 39 -15.81 -4.75 -20.33
C ALA A 39 -14.94 -4.54 -19.07
N LEU A 40 -15.27 -3.52 -18.26
CA LEU A 40 -14.59 -3.25 -16.99
C LEU A 40 -15.13 -4.09 -15.84
N ALA A 41 -16.27 -4.77 -15.98
CA ALA A 41 -16.90 -5.49 -14.89
C ALA A 41 -16.09 -6.75 -14.49
N GLY A 42 -15.95 -6.97 -13.19
CA GLY A 42 -15.28 -8.13 -12.64
C GLY A 42 -14.42 -7.82 -11.42
N THR A 43 -13.75 -8.86 -10.94
CA THR A 43 -12.72 -8.78 -9.89
C THR A 43 -11.36 -9.06 -10.51
N PHE A 44 -10.39 -8.21 -10.21
CA PHE A 44 -9.08 -8.22 -10.83
C PHE A 44 -7.97 -8.26 -9.78
N ARG A 45 -6.91 -9.01 -10.04
CA ARG A 45 -5.71 -9.13 -9.20
C ARG A 45 -4.51 -8.52 -9.90
N ILE A 46 -3.69 -7.81 -9.15
CA ILE A 46 -2.49 -7.15 -9.67
C ILE A 46 -1.54 -8.14 -10.35
N ASN A 47 -1.12 -7.80 -11.57
CA ASN A 47 -0.03 -8.44 -12.28
C ASN A 47 1.22 -7.55 -12.16
N VAL A 48 2.09 -7.92 -11.22
CA VAL A 48 3.29 -7.13 -10.90
C VAL A 48 4.33 -7.18 -12.04
N GLN A 49 4.33 -8.26 -12.84
CA GLN A 49 5.31 -8.45 -13.91
C GLN A 49 5.08 -7.47 -15.06
N ASP A 50 3.80 -7.25 -15.41
CA ASP A 50 3.38 -6.40 -16.52
C ASP A 50 3.11 -4.94 -16.08
N SER A 51 3.26 -4.66 -14.80
CA SER A 51 3.09 -3.31 -14.23
C SER A 51 4.38 -2.51 -14.22
N ASP A 52 4.24 -1.19 -14.29
CA ASP A 52 5.37 -0.27 -14.10
C ASP A 52 6.04 -0.52 -12.73
N LYS A 53 7.35 -0.42 -12.71
CA LYS A 53 8.12 -0.56 -11.48
C LYS A 53 8.04 0.74 -10.68
N LEU A 54 7.07 0.78 -9.75
CA LEU A 54 6.78 1.97 -8.92
C LEU A 54 8.04 2.67 -8.40
N TYR A 55 8.97 1.88 -7.85
CA TYR A 55 10.22 2.42 -7.33
C TYR A 55 11.02 3.20 -8.38
N SER A 56 11.16 2.64 -9.58
CA SER A 56 11.92 3.30 -10.66
C SER A 56 11.23 4.58 -11.10
N VAL A 57 9.92 4.52 -11.36
CA VAL A 57 9.12 5.68 -11.79
C VAL A 57 9.22 6.83 -10.77
N VAL A 58 9.03 6.53 -9.47
CA VAL A 58 9.09 7.57 -8.42
C VAL A 58 10.52 8.07 -8.21
N LYS A 59 11.52 7.19 -8.27
CA LYS A 59 12.93 7.58 -8.15
C LYS A 59 13.35 8.55 -9.26
N ASP A 60 12.98 8.22 -10.50
CA ASP A 60 13.33 9.05 -11.65
C ASP A 60 12.63 10.41 -11.59
N ALA A 61 11.33 10.42 -11.24
CA ALA A 61 10.57 11.66 -11.09
C ALA A 61 11.07 12.55 -9.95
N THR A 62 11.58 11.96 -8.85
CA THR A 62 12.09 12.74 -7.70
C THR A 62 13.55 13.15 -7.82
N SER A 63 14.23 12.77 -8.90
CA SER A 63 15.66 13.07 -9.12
C SER A 63 15.96 14.58 -9.21
N THR A 64 14.99 15.38 -9.62
CA THR A 64 15.10 16.85 -9.74
C THR A 64 14.79 17.61 -8.44
N VAL A 65 14.26 16.92 -7.42
CA VAL A 65 13.94 17.52 -6.11
C VAL A 65 15.24 17.72 -5.31
N PRO A 66 15.39 18.82 -4.55
CA PRO A 66 16.57 19.06 -3.70
C PRO A 66 16.86 17.85 -2.79
N PHE A 67 18.12 17.46 -2.70
CA PHE A 67 18.59 16.23 -2.03
C PHE A 67 18.06 16.08 -0.59
N GLY A 68 17.94 17.18 0.17
CA GLY A 68 17.42 17.15 1.54
C GLY A 68 15.93 16.82 1.65
N GLU A 69 15.16 17.03 0.57
CA GLU A 69 13.70 16.79 0.52
C GLU A 69 13.34 15.48 -0.19
N GLN A 70 14.23 14.97 -1.06
CA GLN A 70 13.99 13.77 -1.86
C GLN A 70 13.48 12.57 -1.07
N PRO A 71 14.06 12.16 0.09
CA PRO A 71 13.62 10.96 0.77
C PRO A 71 12.17 11.05 1.26
N ARG A 72 11.79 12.22 1.79
CA ARG A 72 10.43 12.45 2.29
C ARG A 72 9.42 12.47 1.14
N PHE A 73 9.76 13.18 0.08
CA PHE A 73 8.92 13.33 -1.10
C PHE A 73 8.76 11.99 -1.85
N PHE A 74 9.85 11.23 -1.99
CA PHE A 74 9.83 9.87 -2.53
C PHE A 74 8.87 8.96 -1.74
N MET A 75 8.93 9.00 -0.41
CA MET A 75 8.06 8.18 0.44
C MET A 75 6.60 8.57 0.31
N ASP A 76 6.28 9.88 0.28
CA ASP A 76 4.93 10.37 0.07
C ASP A 76 4.36 9.89 -1.26
N LEU A 77 5.08 10.09 -2.35
CA LEU A 77 4.65 9.65 -3.68
C LEU A 77 4.53 8.14 -3.80
N SER A 78 5.49 7.40 -3.24
CA SER A 78 5.44 5.94 -3.24
C SER A 78 4.19 5.42 -2.50
N THR A 79 3.83 6.05 -1.39
CA THR A 79 2.61 5.71 -0.62
C THR A 79 1.35 6.00 -1.44
N ARG A 80 1.28 7.17 -2.05
CA ARG A 80 0.12 7.62 -2.86
C ARG A 80 -0.06 6.78 -4.13
N LEU A 81 1.02 6.31 -4.73
CA LEU A 81 1.02 5.59 -6.00
C LEU A 81 1.00 4.06 -5.84
N THR A 82 1.21 3.53 -4.64
CA THR A 82 1.17 2.08 -4.42
C THR A 82 -0.19 1.49 -4.83
N PRO A 83 -0.23 0.55 -5.80
CA PRO A 83 -1.47 -0.04 -6.25
C PRO A 83 -2.08 -0.98 -5.20
N PRO A 84 -3.40 -1.12 -5.13
CA PRO A 84 -4.05 -2.17 -4.36
C PRO A 84 -3.82 -3.54 -5.01
N ASP A 85 -3.85 -4.62 -4.21
CA ASP A 85 -3.66 -5.98 -4.71
C ASP A 85 -4.88 -6.50 -5.49
N LEU A 86 -6.07 -6.01 -5.12
CA LEU A 86 -7.34 -6.35 -5.77
C LEU A 86 -8.10 -5.07 -6.14
N VAL A 87 -8.78 -5.13 -7.27
CA VAL A 87 -9.75 -4.13 -7.74
C VAL A 87 -11.01 -4.85 -8.17
N ALA A 88 -12.17 -4.30 -7.80
CA ALA A 88 -13.47 -4.80 -8.20
C ALA A 88 -14.28 -3.68 -8.84
N ILE A 89 -14.91 -3.97 -9.98
CA ILE A 89 -15.73 -3.01 -10.73
C ILE A 89 -17.04 -3.68 -11.15
N GLU A 90 -18.14 -2.99 -10.93
CA GLU A 90 -19.47 -3.37 -11.40
C GLU A 90 -20.12 -2.18 -12.10
N CYS A 91 -20.71 -2.42 -13.25
CA CYS A 91 -21.39 -1.38 -14.03
C CYS A 91 -22.89 -1.67 -14.12
N ASN A 92 -23.68 -0.65 -13.87
CA ASN A 92 -25.14 -0.68 -14.08
C ASN A 92 -25.57 0.63 -14.79
N GLY A 93 -25.59 0.59 -16.12
CA GLY A 93 -25.81 1.78 -16.93
C GLY A 93 -24.71 2.83 -16.71
N ARG A 94 -25.12 4.00 -16.18
CA ARG A 94 -24.16 5.07 -15.81
C ARG A 94 -23.65 4.95 -14.38
N GLN A 95 -24.21 4.06 -13.57
CA GLN A 95 -23.70 3.80 -12.23
C GLN A 95 -22.53 2.82 -12.30
N VAL A 96 -21.44 3.18 -11.66
CA VAL A 96 -20.26 2.33 -11.56
C VAL A 96 -19.88 2.20 -10.11
N SER A 97 -19.86 0.97 -9.62
CA SER A 97 -19.35 0.64 -8.28
C SER A 97 -17.90 0.18 -8.39
N VAL A 98 -17.05 0.73 -7.56
CA VAL A 98 -15.62 0.38 -7.51
C VAL A 98 -15.23 0.11 -6.07
N ALA A 99 -14.45 -0.93 -5.86
CA ALA A 99 -13.78 -1.22 -4.60
C ALA A 99 -12.35 -1.69 -4.84
N SER A 100 -11.56 -1.76 -3.79
CA SER A 100 -10.22 -2.33 -3.84
C SER A 100 -9.86 -3.02 -2.53
N SER A 101 -8.73 -3.74 -2.50
CA SER A 101 -8.20 -4.31 -1.25
C SER A 101 -7.87 -3.24 -0.18
N ARG A 102 -7.98 -1.94 -0.51
CA ARG A 102 -7.70 -0.81 0.39
C ARG A 102 -8.88 0.11 0.65
N ALA A 103 -9.96 -0.03 -0.12
CA ALA A 103 -11.12 0.83 -0.03
C ALA A 103 -12.41 0.05 -0.27
N ALA A 104 -13.40 0.27 0.60
CA ALA A 104 -14.72 -0.33 0.49
C ALA A 104 -15.46 0.12 -0.79
N LYS A 105 -16.56 -0.55 -1.09
CA LYS A 105 -17.43 -0.23 -2.22
C LYS A 105 -17.87 1.22 -2.19
N LEU A 106 -17.62 1.93 -3.28
CA LEU A 106 -18.18 3.25 -3.57
C LEU A 106 -18.87 3.22 -4.92
N THR A 107 -20.06 3.84 -5.00
CA THR A 107 -20.85 3.90 -6.23
C THR A 107 -20.88 5.33 -6.75
N TYR A 108 -20.62 5.49 -8.03
CA TYR A 108 -20.51 6.76 -8.73
C TYR A 108 -21.42 6.81 -9.92
N VAL A 109 -21.78 8.02 -10.35
CA VAL A 109 -22.45 8.27 -11.62
C VAL A 109 -21.40 8.79 -12.61
N ALA A 110 -21.07 7.97 -13.61
CA ALA A 110 -20.09 8.27 -14.65
C ALA A 110 -20.76 9.03 -15.82
N ASP A 111 -21.30 10.22 -15.55
CA ASP A 111 -22.06 11.04 -16.51
C ASP A 111 -21.19 12.12 -17.18
N GLY A 112 -19.91 12.24 -16.83
CA GLY A 112 -18.98 13.22 -17.35
C GLY A 112 -19.24 14.65 -16.88
N ARG A 113 -20.13 14.87 -15.91
CA ARG A 113 -20.41 16.20 -15.37
C ARG A 113 -19.34 16.57 -14.34
N THR A 114 -18.93 17.84 -14.38
CA THR A 114 -18.04 18.39 -13.36
C THR A 114 -18.84 18.72 -12.10
N ARG A 115 -18.33 18.31 -10.94
CA ARG A 115 -18.91 18.61 -9.62
C ARG A 115 -17.88 19.31 -8.76
N ARG A 116 -18.32 20.28 -7.98
CA ARG A 116 -17.47 20.94 -7.01
C ARG A 116 -17.62 20.26 -5.66
N GLU A 117 -16.54 19.70 -5.16
CA GLU A 117 -16.52 18.89 -3.96
C GLU A 117 -15.36 19.29 -3.04
N ARG A 118 -15.40 18.85 -1.78
CA ARG A 118 -14.22 18.98 -0.89
C ARG A 118 -13.25 17.85 -1.20
N GLY A 119 -12.02 18.21 -1.57
CA GLY A 119 -10.93 17.26 -1.74
C GLY A 119 -10.37 16.78 -0.40
N ALA A 120 -9.43 15.84 -0.46
CA ALA A 120 -8.77 15.25 0.72
C ALA A 120 -7.99 16.28 1.54
N SER A 121 -7.49 17.33 0.92
CA SER A 121 -6.82 18.46 1.57
C SER A 121 -7.77 19.43 2.30
N GLY A 122 -9.11 19.21 2.18
CA GLY A 122 -10.15 20.10 2.68
C GLY A 122 -10.46 21.29 1.76
N ASN A 123 -9.70 21.48 0.69
CA ASN A 123 -9.95 22.50 -0.32
C ASN A 123 -11.05 22.05 -1.29
N PHE A 124 -11.66 23.02 -1.99
CA PHE A 124 -12.60 22.67 -3.05
C PHE A 124 -11.85 22.25 -4.31
N VAL A 125 -12.32 21.15 -4.91
CA VAL A 125 -11.84 20.61 -6.18
C VAL A 125 -13.02 20.44 -7.14
N ASN A 126 -12.71 20.48 -8.42
CA ASN A 126 -13.63 20.12 -9.47
C ASN A 126 -13.39 18.65 -9.86
N SER A 127 -14.32 17.78 -9.48
CA SER A 127 -14.27 16.36 -9.82
C SER A 127 -15.09 16.04 -11.05
N ARG A 128 -14.65 15.06 -11.81
CA ARG A 128 -15.37 14.54 -12.98
C ARG A 128 -15.16 13.05 -13.10
N ILE A 129 -16.25 12.33 -13.29
CA ILE A 129 -16.24 10.88 -13.51
C ILE A 129 -16.93 10.62 -14.84
N GLU A 130 -16.23 9.98 -15.75
CA GLU A 130 -16.78 9.68 -17.09
C GLU A 130 -16.45 8.26 -17.52
N MET A 131 -17.40 7.66 -18.21
CA MET A 131 -17.25 6.38 -18.91
C MET A 131 -17.26 6.66 -20.40
N ARG A 132 -16.19 6.30 -21.11
CA ARG A 132 -16.09 6.38 -22.56
C ARG A 132 -15.52 5.08 -23.11
N ASN A 133 -16.23 4.47 -24.06
CA ASN A 133 -15.84 3.18 -24.60
C ASN A 133 -15.59 2.16 -23.49
N SER A 134 -14.37 1.60 -23.43
CA SER A 134 -13.94 0.63 -22.42
C SER A 134 -13.10 1.26 -21.31
N ALA A 135 -13.24 2.57 -21.06
CA ALA A 135 -12.46 3.29 -20.06
C ALA A 135 -13.34 4.08 -19.08
N LEU A 136 -13.06 3.96 -17.80
CA LEU A 136 -13.63 4.75 -16.72
C LEU A 136 -12.55 5.69 -16.20
N THR A 137 -12.81 7.00 -16.24
CA THR A 137 -11.85 8.01 -15.78
C THR A 137 -12.42 8.81 -14.60
N PHE A 138 -11.65 8.88 -13.55
CA PHE A 138 -11.82 9.82 -12.43
C PHE A 138 -10.79 10.93 -12.58
N SER A 139 -11.21 12.17 -12.47
CA SER A 139 -10.31 13.32 -12.47
C SER A 139 -10.71 14.31 -11.38
N SER A 140 -9.72 14.89 -10.72
CA SER A 140 -9.87 15.97 -9.76
C SER A 140 -8.91 17.09 -10.14
N ILE A 141 -9.41 18.31 -10.16
CA ILE A 141 -8.64 19.53 -10.49
C ILE A 141 -8.92 20.55 -9.39
N GLY A 142 -7.85 20.99 -8.74
CA GLY A 142 -7.89 21.97 -7.65
C GLY A 142 -6.55 22.68 -7.54
N ASN A 143 -5.99 22.75 -6.32
CA ASN A 143 -4.59 23.10 -6.16
C ASN A 143 -3.71 22.01 -6.79
N VAL A 144 -2.46 22.35 -7.10
CA VAL A 144 -1.57 21.42 -7.82
C VAL A 144 -1.51 20.05 -7.16
N ASP A 145 -1.40 19.99 -5.83
CA ASP A 145 -1.33 18.72 -5.08
C ASP A 145 -2.65 17.95 -5.03
N ASP A 146 -3.77 18.58 -5.39
CA ASP A 146 -5.10 17.96 -5.49
C ASP A 146 -5.43 17.50 -6.89
N ASN A 147 -4.55 17.75 -7.87
CA ASN A 147 -4.74 17.32 -9.25
C ASN A 147 -4.38 15.85 -9.40
N VAL A 148 -5.39 15.08 -9.73
CA VAL A 148 -5.28 13.63 -9.83
C VAL A 148 -6.13 13.14 -11.00
N LYS A 149 -5.61 12.17 -11.74
CA LYS A 149 -6.36 11.43 -12.74
C LYS A 149 -6.12 9.94 -12.60
N VAL A 150 -7.20 9.17 -12.56
CA VAL A 150 -7.14 7.70 -12.58
C VAL A 150 -8.01 7.20 -13.71
N THR A 151 -7.44 6.39 -14.57
CA THR A 151 -8.16 5.76 -15.69
C THR A 151 -8.08 4.25 -15.55
N PHE A 152 -9.23 3.60 -15.54
CA PHE A 152 -9.41 2.17 -15.63
C PHE A 152 -9.77 1.84 -17.06
N GLU A 153 -9.00 1.01 -17.72
CA GLU A 153 -9.17 0.64 -19.11
C GLU A 153 -9.19 -0.88 -19.24
N ALA A 154 -10.26 -1.40 -19.85
CA ALA A 154 -10.32 -2.80 -20.20
C ALA A 154 -9.40 -3.08 -21.39
N VAL A 155 -8.49 -4.02 -21.24
CA VAL A 155 -7.61 -4.50 -22.31
C VAL A 155 -7.83 -6.00 -22.53
N ASP A 156 -7.36 -6.53 -23.65
CA ASP A 156 -7.48 -7.94 -24.00
C ASP A 156 -8.95 -8.45 -23.94
N GLY A 157 -9.88 -7.67 -24.49
CA GLY A 157 -11.30 -8.04 -24.48
C GLY A 157 -11.99 -7.92 -23.11
N GLY A 158 -11.31 -7.41 -22.08
CA GLY A 158 -11.80 -7.31 -20.71
C GLY A 158 -11.22 -8.37 -19.78
N ASP A 159 -10.34 -9.25 -20.24
CA ASP A 159 -9.64 -10.22 -19.42
C ASP A 159 -8.56 -9.57 -18.55
N ARG A 160 -8.15 -8.37 -18.92
CA ARG A 160 -7.19 -7.57 -18.17
C ARG A 160 -7.69 -6.15 -17.96
N LEU A 161 -7.24 -5.53 -16.89
CA LEU A 161 -7.53 -4.14 -16.55
C LEU A 161 -6.21 -3.38 -16.45
N ARG A 162 -6.07 -2.31 -17.21
CA ARG A 162 -4.99 -1.34 -17.08
C ARG A 162 -5.46 -0.16 -16.22
N VAL A 163 -4.77 0.13 -15.14
CA VAL A 163 -5.04 1.29 -14.29
C VAL A 163 -3.90 2.29 -14.41
N SER A 164 -4.15 3.43 -15.04
CA SER A 164 -3.20 4.53 -15.15
C SER A 164 -3.52 5.58 -14.09
N ARG A 165 -2.54 5.92 -13.25
CA ARG A 165 -2.64 6.98 -12.25
C ARG A 165 -1.69 8.10 -12.60
N SER A 166 -2.21 9.33 -12.67
CA SER A 166 -1.44 10.54 -12.88
C SER A 166 -1.60 11.45 -11.68
N ILE A 167 -0.50 11.82 -11.06
CA ILE A 167 -0.45 12.70 -9.88
C ILE A 167 0.43 13.89 -10.18
N TYR A 168 -0.07 15.06 -9.85
CA TYR A 168 0.68 16.32 -9.90
C TYR A 168 1.21 16.62 -8.50
N ALA A 169 2.37 17.23 -8.43
CA ALA A 169 2.92 17.76 -7.20
C ALA A 169 3.69 19.05 -7.50
N ALA A 170 3.60 20.03 -6.61
CA ALA A 170 4.21 21.35 -6.83
C ALA A 170 5.73 21.30 -7.01
N GLN A 171 6.38 20.26 -6.47
CA GLN A 171 7.83 20.06 -6.55
C GLN A 171 8.29 19.41 -7.88
N LEU A 172 7.37 18.98 -8.72
CA LEU A 172 7.68 18.27 -9.95
C LEU A 172 7.36 19.13 -11.18
N PRO A 173 8.24 19.12 -12.19
CA PRO A 173 7.99 19.82 -13.44
C PRO A 173 6.84 19.18 -14.26
N GLU A 174 6.64 17.87 -14.09
CA GLU A 174 5.63 17.09 -14.82
C GLU A 174 4.90 16.11 -13.89
N PRO A 175 3.67 15.72 -14.24
CA PRO A 175 2.94 14.72 -13.46
C PRO A 175 3.63 13.36 -13.51
N ILE A 176 3.62 12.66 -12.40
CA ILE A 176 4.03 11.25 -12.37
C ILE A 176 2.88 10.41 -12.90
N ILE A 177 3.19 9.56 -13.88
CA ILE A 177 2.26 8.58 -14.43
C ILE A 177 2.77 7.18 -14.09
N ILE A 178 1.90 6.36 -13.50
CA ILE A 178 2.17 4.94 -13.26
C ILE A 178 1.04 4.10 -13.82
N ARG A 179 1.40 3.03 -14.52
CA ARG A 179 0.49 2.06 -15.11
C ARG A 179 0.60 0.75 -14.35
N THR A 180 -0.53 0.27 -13.92
CA THR A 180 -0.64 -1.02 -13.23
C THR A 180 -1.56 -1.92 -14.04
N VAL A 181 -1.13 -3.14 -14.28
CA VAL A 181 -1.92 -4.16 -14.96
C VAL A 181 -2.49 -5.12 -13.93
N TYR A 182 -3.73 -5.54 -14.16
CA TYR A 182 -4.44 -6.52 -13.34
C TYR A 182 -5.02 -7.60 -14.24
N ASP A 183 -4.94 -8.84 -13.83
CA ASP A 183 -5.57 -9.98 -14.49
C ASP A 183 -6.94 -10.22 -13.89
N LYS A 184 -7.95 -10.50 -14.70
CA LYS A 184 -9.30 -10.83 -14.23
C LYS A 184 -9.28 -12.19 -13.53
N ILE A 185 -9.84 -12.23 -12.33
CA ILE A 185 -9.98 -13.46 -11.54
C ILE A 185 -11.43 -13.91 -11.37
N ALA A 186 -12.39 -13.01 -11.63
CA ALA A 186 -13.83 -13.34 -11.66
C ALA A 186 -14.60 -12.33 -12.52
N ASP A 187 -15.65 -12.79 -13.22
CA ASP A 187 -16.56 -11.94 -14.01
C ASP A 187 -17.56 -11.17 -13.17
N SER A 188 -17.74 -11.56 -11.92
CA SER A 188 -18.62 -10.91 -10.94
C SER A 188 -17.85 -10.46 -9.73
N VAL A 189 -18.49 -9.61 -8.92
CA VAL A 189 -17.91 -9.09 -7.68
C VAL A 189 -18.65 -9.67 -6.49
N ASP A 190 -17.95 -10.34 -5.57
CA ASP A 190 -18.45 -10.56 -4.22
C ASP A 190 -18.10 -9.35 -3.36
N TRP A 191 -19.11 -8.51 -3.10
CA TRP A 191 -18.94 -7.29 -2.33
C TRP A 191 -18.60 -7.53 -0.85
N ASN A 192 -18.84 -8.74 -0.33
CA ASN A 192 -18.47 -9.10 1.04
C ASN A 192 -16.95 -9.07 1.24
N ASP A 193 -16.19 -9.35 0.18
CA ASP A 193 -14.73 -9.27 0.19
C ASP A 193 -14.19 -7.84 0.32
N PHE A 194 -15.04 -6.83 0.06
CA PHE A 194 -14.69 -5.42 0.01
C PHE A 194 -15.44 -4.58 1.05
N THR A 195 -15.91 -5.19 2.14
CA THR A 195 -16.51 -4.46 3.26
C THR A 195 -15.44 -3.77 4.09
N GLU A 196 -15.81 -2.66 4.76
CA GLU A 196 -14.87 -1.94 5.65
C GLU A 196 -14.24 -2.87 6.70
N ASN A 197 -15.03 -3.81 7.25
CA ASN A 197 -14.52 -4.77 8.22
C ASN A 197 -13.48 -5.74 7.64
N VAL A 198 -13.67 -6.21 6.40
CA VAL A 198 -12.72 -7.09 5.72
C VAL A 198 -11.46 -6.32 5.34
N ILE A 199 -11.62 -5.09 4.83
CA ILE A 199 -10.51 -4.19 4.50
C ILE A 199 -9.76 -3.81 5.78
N ALA A 200 -10.48 -3.47 6.85
CA ALA A 200 -9.88 -3.18 8.13
C ALA A 200 -9.16 -4.40 8.73
N ARG A 201 -9.67 -5.62 8.54
CA ARG A 201 -8.97 -6.86 8.92
C ARG A 201 -7.74 -7.12 8.06
N ARG A 202 -7.79 -6.87 6.75
CA ARG A 202 -6.63 -6.93 5.84
C ARG A 202 -5.59 -5.85 6.18
N ASN A 203 -6.04 -4.71 6.72
CA ASN A 203 -5.20 -3.56 7.10
C ASN A 203 -4.91 -3.50 8.60
N ARG A 204 -5.58 -4.29 9.42
CA ARG A 204 -5.33 -4.50 10.85
C ARG A 204 -4.62 -5.83 11.03
N THR A 205 -3.74 -5.86 11.99
CA THR A 205 -3.22 -7.07 12.61
C THR A 205 -4.36 -7.94 13.14
N PRO A 206 -4.28 -9.26 13.03
CA PRO A 206 -5.26 -10.14 13.69
C PRO A 206 -5.25 -9.90 15.21
N PRO A 207 -6.43 -9.94 15.87
CA PRO A 207 -6.51 -9.86 17.31
C PRO A 207 -5.75 -11.04 17.95
N PRO A 208 -5.23 -10.91 19.19
CA PRO A 208 -4.55 -12.00 19.86
C PRO A 208 -5.49 -13.20 19.97
N ALA A 209 -4.95 -14.36 19.62
CA ALA A 209 -5.67 -15.63 19.61
C ALA A 209 -6.04 -16.05 21.05
N ASN A 210 -7.24 -15.69 21.49
CA ASN A 210 -7.89 -16.27 22.66
C ASN A 210 -9.40 -16.35 22.40
N GLN A 211 -9.82 -17.26 21.51
CA GLN A 211 -11.14 -17.86 21.52
C GLN A 211 -11.04 -19.28 20.99
N PRO A 212 -11.68 -20.29 21.64
CA PRO A 212 -11.58 -21.68 21.22
C PRO A 212 -12.36 -21.89 19.92
N VAL A 213 -11.64 -22.27 18.87
CA VAL A 213 -12.22 -22.71 17.60
C VAL A 213 -12.67 -24.16 17.79
N ARG A 214 -13.97 -24.41 17.52
CA ARG A 214 -14.51 -25.76 17.40
C ARG A 214 -13.82 -26.50 16.26
N GLU A 215 -13.33 -27.67 16.58
CA GLU A 215 -12.72 -28.63 15.68
C GLU A 215 -13.63 -28.96 14.49
N LEU A 216 -13.07 -28.84 13.30
CA LEU A 216 -13.39 -29.70 12.16
C LEU A 216 -12.06 -30.26 11.66
N ASP A 217 -11.86 -31.53 12.01
CA ASP A 217 -10.72 -32.33 11.58
C ASP A 217 -10.68 -32.47 10.05
N ARG A 218 -9.56 -32.07 9.45
CA ARG A 218 -8.80 -32.73 8.37
C ARG A 218 -7.82 -31.73 7.76
N ASP A 219 -6.54 -32.02 7.95
CA ASP A 219 -5.29 -31.52 7.37
C ASP A 219 -4.29 -31.03 8.41
N ASN A 220 -3.91 -31.95 9.30
CA ASN A 220 -3.20 -31.62 10.55
C ASN A 220 -1.65 -31.63 10.46
N GLU A 221 -1.04 -31.76 9.26
CA GLU A 221 0.44 -31.74 9.15
C GLU A 221 1.02 -30.42 8.62
N ASN A 222 0.29 -29.71 7.76
CA ASN A 222 0.77 -28.44 7.19
C ASN A 222 0.60 -27.26 8.14
N THR A 223 -0.31 -27.33 9.10
CA THR A 223 -0.65 -26.25 10.04
C THR A 223 0.36 -26.16 11.19
N ARG A 224 0.93 -27.26 11.66
CA ARG A 224 1.95 -27.28 12.71
C ARG A 224 3.28 -26.67 12.26
N GLY A 225 3.72 -26.95 11.03
CA GLY A 225 4.93 -26.35 10.46
C GLY A 225 4.82 -24.83 10.25
N SER A 226 3.63 -24.36 9.88
CA SER A 226 3.37 -22.91 9.68
C SER A 226 3.33 -22.11 10.98
N ASN A 227 2.75 -22.70 12.05
CA ASN A 227 2.67 -22.03 13.36
C ASN A 227 4.06 -21.89 14.00
N ASN A 228 4.90 -22.91 13.93
CA ASN A 228 6.28 -22.84 14.41
C ASN A 228 7.07 -21.79 13.63
N SER A 229 6.97 -21.76 12.30
CA SER A 229 7.66 -20.77 11.48
C SER A 229 7.22 -19.34 11.73
N ALA A 230 5.94 -19.10 12.07
CA ALA A 230 5.45 -17.78 12.45
C ALA A 230 5.98 -17.32 13.81
N SER A 231 6.09 -18.26 14.77
CA SER A 231 6.72 -18.01 16.08
C SER A 231 8.20 -17.65 15.92
N ASP A 232 8.92 -18.44 15.12
CA ASP A 232 10.35 -18.22 14.85
C ASP A 232 10.60 -16.83 14.25
N LEU A 233 9.74 -16.40 13.31
CA LEU A 233 9.85 -15.08 12.69
C LEU A 233 9.54 -13.93 13.67
N ARG A 234 8.60 -14.12 14.61
CA ARG A 234 8.36 -13.12 15.67
C ARG A 234 9.56 -12.99 16.60
N THR A 235 10.12 -14.13 17.01
CA THR A 235 11.34 -14.17 17.81
C THR A 235 12.50 -13.48 17.08
N ALA A 236 12.69 -13.76 15.79
CA ALA A 236 13.72 -13.11 14.98
C ALA A 236 13.51 -11.59 14.87
N LEU A 237 12.24 -11.11 14.78
CA LEU A 237 11.93 -9.69 14.81
C LEU A 237 12.30 -9.06 16.16
N ASP A 238 11.93 -9.68 17.26
CA ASP A 238 12.22 -9.18 18.61
C ASP A 238 13.73 -9.08 18.84
N GLU A 239 14.49 -10.11 18.48
CA GLU A 239 15.95 -10.10 18.58
C GLU A 239 16.61 -9.05 17.67
N TRP A 240 16.09 -8.85 16.44
CA TRP A 240 16.55 -7.80 15.54
C TRP A 240 16.29 -6.41 16.11
N ILE A 241 15.13 -6.17 16.73
CA ILE A 241 14.79 -4.92 17.42
C ILE A 241 15.70 -4.70 18.61
N ASP A 242 15.89 -5.71 19.42
CA ASP A 242 16.79 -5.65 20.58
C ASP A 242 18.23 -5.32 20.18
N ALA A 243 18.76 -5.96 19.15
CA ALA A 243 20.08 -5.63 18.60
C ALA A 243 20.15 -4.16 18.14
N THR A 244 19.07 -3.67 17.49
CA THR A 244 18.96 -2.27 17.06
C THR A 244 18.95 -1.31 18.26
N ASN A 245 18.17 -1.59 19.27
CA ASN A 245 18.05 -0.74 20.48
C ASN A 245 19.35 -0.70 21.28
N ARG A 246 20.08 -1.80 21.34
CA ARG A 246 21.43 -1.84 21.91
C ARG A 246 22.50 -1.25 21.01
N ARG A 247 22.17 -0.92 19.75
CA ARG A 247 23.09 -0.46 18.71
C ARG A 247 24.20 -1.49 18.43
N ASP A 248 23.88 -2.75 18.64
CA ASP A 248 24.77 -3.87 18.33
C ASP A 248 24.63 -4.23 16.85
N ILE A 249 25.40 -3.53 16.02
CA ILE A 249 25.40 -3.72 14.56
C ILE A 249 25.88 -5.12 14.20
N GLY A 250 26.81 -5.68 14.98
CA GLY A 250 27.29 -7.06 14.79
C GLY A 250 26.16 -8.08 14.90
N ALA A 251 25.38 -8.01 16.00
CA ALA A 251 24.21 -8.85 16.19
C ALA A 251 23.14 -8.60 15.14
N GLN A 252 22.89 -7.33 14.81
CA GLN A 252 21.87 -6.97 13.80
C GLN A 252 22.21 -7.52 12.41
N MET A 253 23.50 -7.51 12.00
CA MET A 253 23.93 -8.01 10.69
C MET A 253 23.71 -9.53 10.52
N ARG A 254 23.58 -10.30 11.58
CA ARG A 254 23.25 -11.75 11.47
C ARG A 254 21.90 -12.00 10.82
N PHE A 255 20.98 -11.06 10.96
CA PHE A 255 19.64 -11.17 10.36
C PHE A 255 19.59 -10.84 8.88
N TYR A 256 20.64 -10.30 8.28
CA TYR A 256 20.62 -9.88 6.88
C TYR A 256 21.28 -10.90 5.94
N MET A 257 20.68 -11.06 4.77
CA MET A 257 21.32 -11.78 3.66
C MET A 257 22.60 -11.04 3.19
N PRO A 258 23.56 -11.75 2.58
CA PRO A 258 24.78 -11.13 2.03
C PRO A 258 24.50 -10.00 1.03
N VAL A 259 23.38 -10.11 0.28
CA VAL A 259 22.88 -9.07 -0.62
C VAL A 259 21.37 -8.94 -0.42
N LEU A 260 20.91 -7.73 -0.12
CA LEU A 260 19.50 -7.41 0.00
C LEU A 260 18.95 -7.00 -1.37
N ARG A 261 17.82 -7.60 -1.77
CA ARG A 261 17.10 -7.20 -2.99
C ARG A 261 16.61 -5.75 -2.92
N ALA A 262 16.22 -5.32 -1.71
CA ALA A 262 15.89 -3.92 -1.45
C ALA A 262 16.29 -3.55 -0.01
N TYR A 263 16.89 -2.38 0.15
CA TYR A 263 17.20 -1.76 1.42
C TYR A 263 16.79 -0.29 1.34
N TYR A 264 15.66 0.04 1.99
CA TYR A 264 14.98 1.33 1.83
C TYR A 264 14.84 1.73 0.34
N LEU A 265 15.63 2.68 -0.11
CA LEU A 265 15.59 3.23 -1.47
C LEU A 265 16.58 2.56 -2.45
N THR A 266 17.43 1.65 -1.96
CA THR A 266 18.47 1.01 -2.77
C THR A 266 18.12 -0.43 -3.14
N ARG A 267 18.66 -0.93 -4.24
CA ARG A 267 18.49 -2.32 -4.70
C ARG A 267 19.83 -3.03 -4.74
N ASN A 268 19.77 -4.35 -4.60
CA ASN A 268 20.95 -5.23 -4.63
C ASN A 268 22.06 -4.71 -3.71
N THR A 269 21.65 -4.29 -2.50
CA THR A 269 22.54 -3.66 -1.52
C THR A 269 23.33 -4.73 -0.79
N PRO A 270 24.66 -4.75 -0.89
CA PRO A 270 25.47 -5.70 -0.14
C PRO A 270 25.38 -5.40 1.37
N GLN A 271 25.41 -6.44 2.19
CA GLN A 271 25.30 -6.35 3.64
C GLN A 271 26.32 -5.38 4.25
N ARG A 272 27.53 -5.32 3.67
CA ARG A 272 28.59 -4.36 4.09
C ARG A 272 28.14 -2.90 3.96
N ALA A 273 27.34 -2.57 2.93
CA ALA A 273 26.81 -1.22 2.74
C ALA A 273 25.71 -0.90 3.77
N VAL A 274 24.87 -1.89 4.10
CA VAL A 274 23.90 -1.78 5.19
C VAL A 274 24.59 -1.53 6.52
N ARG A 275 25.65 -2.30 6.81
CA ARG A 275 26.50 -2.11 8.00
C ARG A 275 27.06 -0.69 8.06
N ALA A 276 27.70 -0.24 6.99
CA ALA A 276 28.32 1.09 6.94
C ALA A 276 27.32 2.22 7.16
N GLU A 277 26.09 2.09 6.64
CA GLU A 277 25.03 3.06 6.89
C GLU A 277 24.58 3.07 8.35
N LYS A 278 24.37 1.88 8.95
CA LYS A 278 23.99 1.77 10.36
C LYS A 278 25.10 2.28 11.30
N ASP A 279 26.37 1.99 10.99
CA ASP A 279 27.52 2.55 11.69
C ASP A 279 27.48 4.08 11.66
N ARG A 280 27.25 4.66 10.48
CA ARG A 280 27.15 6.12 10.30
C ARG A 280 25.95 6.70 11.08
N VAL A 281 24.77 6.06 10.99
CA VAL A 281 23.56 6.54 11.67
C VAL A 281 23.73 6.49 13.17
N PHE A 282 24.32 5.43 13.72
CA PHE A 282 24.42 5.23 15.16
C PHE A 282 25.62 5.91 15.83
N SER A 283 26.65 6.32 15.04
CA SER A 283 27.85 6.97 15.59
C SER A 283 27.58 8.26 16.36
N GLY A 284 26.51 9.01 16.01
CA GLY A 284 26.11 10.25 16.68
C GLY A 284 24.91 10.13 17.62
N VAL A 285 24.42 8.90 17.84
CA VAL A 285 23.18 8.65 18.55
C VAL A 285 23.44 8.26 20.02
N ARG A 286 22.75 8.93 20.95
CA ARG A 286 22.80 8.63 22.39
C ARG A 286 21.93 7.45 22.77
N SER A 287 20.70 7.38 22.22
CA SER A 287 19.76 6.29 22.47
C SER A 287 18.90 6.02 21.26
N VAL A 288 18.55 4.75 21.09
CA VAL A 288 17.59 4.24 20.11
C VAL A 288 16.52 3.48 20.89
N ASP A 289 15.26 3.80 20.65
CA ASP A 289 14.09 3.07 21.15
C ASP A 289 13.20 2.78 19.94
N ILE A 290 13.25 1.54 19.47
CA ILE A 290 12.40 1.01 18.40
C ILE A 290 11.49 -0.03 19.01
N ARG A 291 10.22 0.03 18.65
CA ARG A 291 9.18 -0.91 19.05
C ARG A 291 8.40 -1.36 17.84
N ALA A 292 8.12 -2.65 17.77
CA ALA A 292 7.20 -3.21 16.80
C ALA A 292 5.86 -3.52 17.48
N ALA A 293 4.78 -3.18 16.82
CA ALA A 293 3.45 -3.62 17.20
C ALA A 293 2.82 -4.34 16.02
N ASP A 294 2.03 -5.36 16.35
CA ASP A 294 1.13 -6.03 15.41
C ASP A 294 1.85 -6.59 14.15
N PRO A 295 2.81 -7.51 14.26
CA PRO A 295 3.47 -8.11 13.10
C PRO A 295 2.51 -9.05 12.35
N GLU A 296 2.12 -8.66 11.15
CA GLU A 296 1.44 -9.50 10.17
C GLU A 296 2.47 -10.28 9.36
N ILE A 297 2.31 -11.60 9.27
CA ILE A 297 3.23 -12.49 8.56
C ILE A 297 2.47 -13.24 7.48
N VAL A 298 2.94 -13.14 6.24
CA VAL A 298 2.41 -13.87 5.09
C VAL A 298 3.52 -14.72 4.50
N PHE A 299 3.37 -16.05 4.58
CA PHE A 299 4.31 -16.99 3.97
C PHE A 299 4.10 -17.08 2.47
N GLN A 300 5.20 -17.25 1.74
CA GLN A 300 5.25 -17.39 0.29
C GLN A 300 6.21 -18.53 -0.09
N ASP A 301 6.20 -18.95 -1.34
CA ASP A 301 7.09 -19.97 -1.91
C ASP A 301 7.11 -21.28 -1.09
N GLY A 302 5.94 -21.76 -0.69
CA GLY A 302 5.84 -22.98 0.13
C GLY A 302 6.49 -22.85 1.51
N GLY A 303 6.43 -21.67 2.12
CA GLY A 303 6.98 -21.39 3.45
C GLY A 303 8.48 -21.06 3.45
N ARG A 304 9.12 -20.92 2.29
CA ARG A 304 10.56 -20.59 2.19
C ARG A 304 10.84 -19.09 2.31
N THR A 305 9.86 -18.26 1.98
CA THR A 305 9.93 -16.82 2.16
C THR A 305 8.73 -16.32 2.95
N ALA A 306 8.87 -15.16 3.59
CA ALA A 306 7.79 -14.50 4.31
C ALA A 306 7.87 -12.98 4.14
N VAL A 307 6.70 -12.36 4.06
CA VAL A 307 6.53 -10.91 4.15
C VAL A 307 5.98 -10.60 5.52
N MET A 308 6.71 -9.78 6.28
CA MET A 308 6.30 -9.32 7.60
C MET A 308 6.08 -7.83 7.56
N ARG A 309 4.91 -7.36 7.97
CA ARG A 309 4.55 -5.94 8.09
C ARG A 309 4.18 -5.65 9.52
N PHE A 310 4.68 -4.56 10.06
CA PHE A 310 4.39 -4.14 11.43
C PHE A 310 4.42 -2.62 11.57
N ILE A 311 3.78 -2.14 12.62
CA ILE A 311 3.86 -0.74 13.02
C ILE A 311 5.15 -0.56 13.81
N LYS A 312 6.09 0.21 13.25
CA LYS A 312 7.34 0.58 13.90
C LYS A 312 7.20 1.96 14.52
N GLY A 313 7.18 2.03 15.84
CA GLY A 313 7.44 3.26 16.58
C GLY A 313 8.95 3.42 16.77
N TYR A 314 9.46 4.63 16.55
CA TYR A 314 10.87 4.89 16.81
C TYR A 314 11.10 6.23 17.53
N ARG A 315 12.09 6.25 18.40
CA ARG A 315 12.64 7.43 19.04
C ARG A 315 14.16 7.33 19.06
N ILE A 316 14.81 8.28 18.38
CA ILE A 316 16.26 8.32 18.24
C ILE A 316 16.75 9.65 18.79
N ALA A 317 17.50 9.62 19.89
CA ALA A 317 18.09 10.80 20.49
C ALA A 317 19.56 10.94 20.08
N SER A 318 19.94 12.11 19.57
CA SER A 318 21.29 12.47 19.19
C SER A 318 21.74 13.74 19.94
N ARG A 319 22.98 14.17 19.69
CA ARG A 319 23.46 15.47 20.23
C ARG A 319 22.71 16.65 19.65
N SER A 320 22.22 16.54 18.42
CA SER A 320 21.49 17.60 17.69
C SER A 320 19.99 17.62 17.95
N GLY A 321 19.44 16.66 18.72
CA GLY A 321 18.02 16.58 19.02
C GLY A 321 17.45 15.18 18.99
N THR A 322 16.14 15.08 19.18
CA THR A 322 15.39 13.80 19.15
C THR A 322 14.53 13.73 17.91
N LYS A 323 14.64 12.61 17.21
CA LYS A 323 13.73 12.24 16.11
C LYS A 323 12.81 11.13 16.61
N SER A 324 11.51 11.25 16.35
CA SER A 324 10.52 10.22 16.64
C SER A 324 9.48 10.15 15.55
N GLY A 325 8.88 8.99 15.38
CA GLY A 325 7.82 8.78 14.41
C GLY A 325 7.22 7.40 14.50
N VAL A 326 6.18 7.19 13.72
CA VAL A 326 5.50 5.90 13.57
C VAL A 326 5.37 5.60 12.09
N VAL A 327 5.84 4.44 11.67
CA VAL A 327 5.80 3.99 10.28
C VAL A 327 5.26 2.56 10.20
N VAL A 328 4.73 2.18 9.04
CA VAL A 328 4.57 0.75 8.71
C VAL A 328 5.85 0.30 8.04
N GLN A 329 6.55 -0.65 8.64
CA GLN A 329 7.74 -1.26 8.08
C GLN A 329 7.39 -2.62 7.46
N GLU A 330 8.00 -2.93 6.32
CA GLU A 330 7.97 -4.23 5.67
C GLU A 330 9.36 -4.85 5.71
N LEU A 331 9.47 -6.01 6.31
CA LEU A 331 10.63 -6.89 6.21
C LEU A 331 10.25 -8.12 5.40
N ARG A 332 11.08 -8.48 4.42
CA ARG A 332 10.94 -9.74 3.71
C ARG A 332 12.05 -10.66 4.12
N TRP A 333 11.64 -11.84 4.56
CA TRP A 333 12.48 -12.87 5.11
C TRP A 333 12.60 -14.05 4.16
N GLN A 334 13.77 -14.67 4.15
CA GLN A 334 14.05 -15.91 3.43
C GLN A 334 14.72 -16.90 4.36
N ARG A 335 14.33 -18.16 4.27
CA ARG A 335 15.01 -19.24 4.97
C ARG A 335 16.40 -19.49 4.37
N ALA A 336 17.42 -19.50 5.21
CA ALA A 336 18.81 -19.80 4.89
C ALA A 336 19.30 -20.87 5.85
N GLY A 337 19.15 -22.15 5.46
CA GLY A 337 19.21 -23.28 6.39
C GLY A 337 18.03 -23.23 7.36
N ASP A 338 18.32 -23.31 8.65
CA ASP A 338 17.31 -23.24 9.71
C ASP A 338 17.00 -21.82 10.20
N GLU A 339 17.71 -20.80 9.70
CA GLU A 339 17.57 -19.43 10.11
C GLU A 339 16.74 -18.60 9.14
N TRP A 340 16.03 -17.59 9.68
CA TRP A 340 15.37 -16.57 8.89
C TRP A 340 16.29 -15.37 8.68
N ARG A 341 16.46 -14.93 7.44
CA ARG A 341 17.28 -13.76 7.11
C ARG A 341 16.51 -12.77 6.25
N ILE A 342 16.73 -11.49 6.53
CA ILE A 342 16.11 -10.36 5.83
C ILE A 342 16.80 -10.20 4.47
N PHE A 343 16.01 -10.26 3.40
CA PHE A 343 16.48 -9.94 2.06
C PHE A 343 15.86 -8.64 1.50
N SER A 344 14.91 -8.03 2.24
CA SER A 344 14.37 -6.72 1.91
C SER A 344 13.90 -6.01 3.18
N GLU A 345 14.24 -4.73 3.33
CA GLU A 345 13.82 -3.85 4.41
C GLU A 345 13.33 -2.52 3.84
N ARG A 346 12.10 -2.10 4.20
CA ARG A 346 11.50 -0.84 3.73
C ARG A 346 10.49 -0.29 4.74
N ASP A 347 10.46 1.03 4.88
CA ASP A 347 9.31 1.71 5.49
C ASP A 347 8.28 1.96 4.37
N ILE A 348 7.09 1.38 4.47
CA ILE A 348 6.07 1.42 3.41
C ILE A 348 5.01 2.50 3.63
N ARG A 349 4.88 3.02 4.85
CA ARG A 349 3.96 4.12 5.18
C ARG A 349 4.41 4.85 6.44
N VAL A 350 4.39 6.18 6.42
CA VAL A 350 4.54 7.02 7.60
C VAL A 350 3.16 7.26 8.21
N ILE A 351 3.02 7.03 9.52
CA ILE A 351 1.75 7.22 10.26
C ILE A 351 1.78 8.55 11.03
N ARG A 352 2.95 8.89 11.62
CA ARG A 352 3.20 10.14 12.36
C ARG A 352 4.65 10.57 12.27
#